data_dc1fe723dd48aa331fc0e33093e6d0a1
#
_entry.id   dc1fe723dd48aa331fc0e33093e6d0a1
#
_cell.length_a   1.000
_cell.length_b   1.000
_cell.length_c   1.000
_cell.angle_alpha   90.00
_cell.angle_beta   90.00
_cell.angle_gamma   90.00
#
_symmetry.space_group_name_H-M   'P 1'
#
loop_
_entity.id
_entity.type
_entity.pdbx_description
1 polymer ?
#
loop_
_entity_poly.entity_id
_entity_poly.type
_entity_poly.pdbx_seq_one_letter_code
_entity_poly.pdbx_strand_id
1 'polypeptide(L)'
;MEKLIITVACTGAMTTKDNTPYLPTQPEEIAEEVRMAYECGATVAHVHVRTVDHKATMALDRFEQTVGLIRERVPDIIVNMTSSGGLGFGDEERILPHTVLKPDMGTFDAGSMNFYKGVFENSPTFLEKLGKAYIENGIKPEVEVFDAGMVWNAKRLLKDGFLQAPIHFQCCMHVHGGMEGTPRNLVHLVDSFPEKSTWSAFGCGPTADVIMAMAMTMGGHIRVGMEDNVYLSKGVLAEHNYQFVEKVVKLAEVFKRPIANVDEARQILSLPPRKK
;
A
#
# COMPACT_ATOMS: atom_id res chain seq x y z
N MET A 1 -16.45 11.43 12.11
CA MET A 1 -15.67 10.82 11.00
C MET A 1 -14.79 9.75 11.64
N GLU A 2 -14.62 8.61 10.99
CA GLU A 2 -13.73 7.53 11.46
C GLU A 2 -12.27 8.02 11.56
N LYS A 3 -11.50 7.48 12.51
CA LYS A 3 -10.08 7.82 12.67
C LYS A 3 -9.29 7.51 11.41
N LEU A 4 -8.25 8.29 11.15
CA LEU A 4 -7.44 8.19 9.95
C LEU A 4 -6.33 7.15 10.13
N ILE A 5 -6.27 6.16 9.24
CA ILE A 5 -5.11 5.28 9.06
C ILE A 5 -4.12 5.96 8.12
N ILE A 6 -2.84 5.93 8.47
CA ILE A 6 -1.75 6.39 7.60
C ILE A 6 -0.88 5.19 7.26
N THR A 7 -0.79 4.87 5.97
CA THR A 7 0.12 3.87 5.43
C THR A 7 1.37 4.55 4.90
N VAL A 8 2.55 4.10 5.33
CA VAL A 8 3.82 4.53 4.74
C VAL A 8 4.32 3.50 3.73
N ALA A 9 4.65 3.96 2.51
CA ALA A 9 5.22 3.19 1.41
C ALA A 9 6.63 3.70 1.09
N CYS A 10 7.65 3.10 1.74
CA CYS A 10 8.98 3.71 1.82
C CYS A 10 9.79 3.60 0.53
N THR A 11 9.65 2.52 -0.24
CA THR A 11 10.65 2.14 -1.26
C THR A 11 10.07 1.88 -2.65
N GLY A 12 8.99 1.07 -2.76
CA GLY A 12 8.40 0.69 -4.04
C GLY A 12 9.33 -0.14 -4.96
N ALA A 13 8.85 -0.39 -6.19
CA ALA A 13 9.60 -1.13 -7.21
C ALA A 13 10.20 -0.23 -8.29
N MET A 14 9.57 0.91 -8.59
CA MET A 14 9.87 1.75 -9.76
C MET A 14 10.82 2.92 -9.47
N THR A 15 10.71 3.53 -8.30
CA THR A 15 11.57 4.62 -7.86
C THR A 15 13.02 4.13 -7.69
N THR A 16 14.00 4.90 -8.10
CA THR A 16 15.42 4.56 -8.02
C THR A 16 16.24 5.64 -7.31
N LYS A 17 17.48 5.33 -6.96
CA LYS A 17 18.44 6.31 -6.41
C LYS A 17 18.71 7.49 -7.36
N ASP A 18 18.42 7.34 -8.67
CA ASP A 18 18.50 8.44 -9.65
C ASP A 18 17.33 9.42 -9.52
N ASN A 19 16.17 8.97 -9.03
CA ASN A 19 15.02 9.84 -8.74
C ASN A 19 15.21 10.62 -7.45
N THR A 20 15.77 9.99 -6.42
CA THR A 20 16.18 10.60 -5.17
C THR A 20 17.30 9.81 -4.50
N PRO A 21 18.40 10.46 -4.04
CA PRO A 21 19.47 9.74 -3.33
C PRO A 21 19.01 9.19 -1.96
N TYR A 22 17.91 9.69 -1.44
CA TYR A 22 17.37 9.35 -0.11
C TYR A 22 16.50 8.09 -0.09
N LEU A 23 16.23 7.47 -1.27
CA LEU A 23 15.39 6.28 -1.33
C LEU A 23 15.97 5.13 -0.48
N PRO A 24 15.27 4.60 0.52
CA PRO A 24 15.72 3.44 1.27
C PRO A 24 15.57 2.18 0.39
N THR A 25 16.62 1.38 0.32
CA THR A 25 16.66 0.19 -0.57
C THR A 25 17.20 -1.05 0.14
N GLN A 26 17.91 -0.87 1.26
CA GLN A 26 18.42 -1.97 2.04
C GLN A 26 17.54 -2.23 3.28
N PRO A 27 17.52 -3.45 3.83
CA PRO A 27 16.64 -3.82 4.93
C PRO A 27 16.74 -2.87 6.14
N GLU A 28 17.94 -2.48 6.49
CA GLU A 28 18.21 -1.57 7.62
C GLU A 28 17.67 -0.16 7.35
N GLU A 29 17.84 0.34 6.12
CA GLU A 29 17.31 1.64 5.68
C GLU A 29 15.80 1.65 5.70
N ILE A 30 15.15 0.60 5.14
CA ILE A 30 13.69 0.48 5.08
C ILE A 30 13.10 0.39 6.49
N ALA A 31 13.68 -0.46 7.35
CA ALA A 31 13.18 -0.62 8.71
C ALA A 31 13.32 0.66 9.55
N GLU A 32 14.38 1.45 9.32
CA GLU A 32 14.56 2.74 9.99
C GLU A 32 13.55 3.79 9.51
N GLU A 33 13.30 3.87 8.20
CA GLU A 33 12.27 4.74 7.63
C GLU A 33 10.87 4.40 8.15
N VAL A 34 10.55 3.10 8.27
CA VAL A 34 9.30 2.64 8.87
C VAL A 34 9.21 3.05 10.34
N ARG A 35 10.31 2.94 11.12
CA ARG A 35 10.34 3.35 12.52
C ARG A 35 10.06 4.85 12.68
N MET A 36 10.77 5.68 11.91
CA MET A 36 10.56 7.13 11.94
C MET A 36 9.13 7.52 11.52
N ALA A 37 8.60 6.89 10.50
CA ALA A 37 7.22 7.11 10.05
C ALA A 37 6.18 6.69 11.11
N TYR A 38 6.42 5.57 11.81
CA TYR A 38 5.57 5.11 12.90
C TYR A 38 5.54 6.12 14.05
N GLU A 39 6.69 6.67 14.46
CA GLU A 39 6.78 7.69 15.51
C GLU A 39 6.01 8.98 15.14
N CYS A 40 5.86 9.24 13.84
CA CYS A 40 5.05 10.36 13.33
C CYS A 40 3.56 10.04 13.17
N GLY A 41 3.12 8.77 13.35
CA GLY A 41 1.71 8.38 13.32
C GLY A 41 1.30 7.41 12.22
N ALA A 42 2.22 6.87 11.43
CA ALA A 42 1.91 5.78 10.51
C ALA A 42 1.58 4.51 11.29
N THR A 43 0.55 3.78 10.87
CA THR A 43 0.10 2.55 11.52
C THR A 43 0.19 1.32 10.64
N VAL A 44 0.40 1.52 9.34
CA VAL A 44 0.63 0.47 8.34
C VAL A 44 1.93 0.76 7.59
N ALA A 45 2.78 -0.24 7.42
CA ALA A 45 3.95 -0.19 6.55
C ALA A 45 3.71 -1.04 5.31
N HIS A 46 3.63 -0.41 4.14
CA HIS A 46 3.67 -1.09 2.86
C HIS A 46 5.11 -1.39 2.49
N VAL A 47 5.42 -2.67 2.26
CA VAL A 47 6.80 -3.16 2.18
C VAL A 47 7.11 -3.74 0.82
N HIS A 48 8.01 -3.09 0.10
CA HIS A 48 8.81 -3.64 -0.99
C HIS A 48 10.22 -3.94 -0.50
N VAL A 49 10.91 -4.82 -1.19
CA VAL A 49 12.32 -5.13 -0.93
C VAL A 49 13.17 -5.01 -2.20
N ARG A 50 14.45 -4.86 -2.01
CA ARG A 50 15.42 -4.71 -3.09
C ARG A 50 16.58 -5.66 -2.92
N THR A 51 17.21 -6.02 -4.05
CA THR A 51 18.50 -6.72 -4.04
C THR A 51 19.59 -5.83 -3.45
N VAL A 52 20.77 -6.41 -3.21
CA VAL A 52 21.97 -5.64 -2.80
C VAL A 52 22.36 -4.56 -3.83
N ASP A 53 22.04 -4.79 -5.11
CA ASP A 53 22.25 -3.84 -6.20
C ASP A 53 21.08 -2.87 -6.39
N HIS A 54 20.22 -2.69 -5.38
CA HIS A 54 19.08 -1.77 -5.36
C HIS A 54 17.95 -2.06 -6.36
N LYS A 55 17.94 -3.23 -7.01
CA LYS A 55 16.90 -3.65 -7.96
C LYS A 55 15.70 -4.23 -7.22
N ALA A 56 14.51 -4.02 -7.78
CA ALA A 56 13.29 -4.63 -7.27
C ALA A 56 13.37 -6.17 -7.28
N THR A 57 12.79 -6.82 -6.28
CA THR A 57 12.83 -8.28 -6.14
C THR A 57 11.66 -8.81 -5.30
N MET A 58 11.35 -10.10 -5.51
CA MET A 58 10.44 -10.88 -4.64
C MET A 58 11.19 -11.93 -3.81
N ALA A 59 12.51 -11.82 -3.71
CA ALA A 59 13.35 -12.79 -3.00
C ALA A 59 12.94 -12.91 -1.51
N LEU A 60 12.65 -14.12 -1.09
CA LEU A 60 12.15 -14.43 0.26
C LEU A 60 13.11 -13.95 1.35
N ASP A 61 14.41 -14.21 1.18
CA ASP A 61 15.45 -13.81 2.14
C ASP A 61 15.50 -12.30 2.38
N ARG A 62 15.21 -11.49 1.34
CA ARG A 62 15.16 -10.03 1.47
C ARG A 62 13.93 -9.58 2.25
N PHE A 63 12.77 -10.25 2.05
CA PHE A 63 11.59 -10.01 2.87
C PHE A 63 11.80 -10.46 4.31
N GLU A 64 12.41 -11.62 4.56
CA GLU A 64 12.73 -12.12 5.91
C GLU A 64 13.58 -11.11 6.68
N GLN A 65 14.65 -10.61 6.08
CA GLN A 65 15.53 -9.61 6.68
C GLN A 65 14.78 -8.30 6.97
N THR A 66 14.08 -7.75 5.96
CA THR A 66 13.41 -6.46 6.09
C THR A 66 12.27 -6.50 7.09
N VAL A 67 11.37 -7.50 6.99
CA VAL A 67 10.23 -7.65 7.89
C VAL A 67 10.70 -8.00 9.31
N GLY A 68 11.77 -8.82 9.43
CA GLY A 68 12.40 -9.13 10.71
C GLY A 68 12.86 -7.86 11.43
N LEU A 69 13.60 -7.00 10.76
CA LEU A 69 14.07 -5.71 11.30
C LEU A 69 12.93 -4.72 11.59
N ILE A 70 11.90 -4.68 10.75
CA ILE A 70 10.71 -3.86 11.02
C ILE A 70 10.04 -4.32 12.31
N ARG A 71 9.82 -5.62 12.49
CA ARG A 71 9.19 -6.19 13.70
C ARG A 71 10.05 -6.03 14.95
N GLU A 72 11.38 -6.05 14.82
CA GLU A 72 12.30 -5.77 15.92
C GLU A 72 12.17 -4.31 16.39
N ARG A 73 12.16 -3.35 15.47
CA ARG A 73 12.14 -1.91 15.78
C ARG A 73 10.75 -1.39 16.11
N VAL A 74 9.72 -1.93 15.45
CA VAL A 74 8.32 -1.51 15.58
C VAL A 74 7.41 -2.74 15.63
N PRO A 75 7.39 -3.48 16.74
CA PRO A 75 6.69 -4.76 16.83
C PRO A 75 5.18 -4.67 16.59
N ASP A 76 4.63 -3.49 16.71
CA ASP A 76 3.18 -3.27 16.69
C ASP A 76 2.65 -2.87 15.31
N ILE A 77 3.49 -2.32 14.42
CA ILE A 77 3.03 -1.82 13.13
C ILE A 77 2.39 -2.93 12.28
N ILE A 78 1.33 -2.59 11.56
CA ILE A 78 0.71 -3.51 10.60
C ILE A 78 1.63 -3.62 9.39
N VAL A 79 2.07 -4.83 9.08
CA VAL A 79 2.92 -5.11 7.92
C VAL A 79 2.04 -5.51 6.74
N ASN A 80 2.12 -4.74 5.66
CA ASN A 80 1.45 -4.97 4.39
C ASN A 80 2.51 -5.23 3.31
N MET A 81 2.69 -6.48 2.90
CA MET A 81 3.72 -6.85 1.91
C MET A 81 3.19 -6.72 0.49
N THR A 82 4.01 -6.20 -0.43
CA THR A 82 3.70 -6.21 -1.86
C THR A 82 3.62 -7.64 -2.40
N SER A 83 2.67 -7.90 -3.29
CA SER A 83 2.61 -9.14 -4.08
C SER A 83 3.13 -8.94 -5.51
N SER A 84 3.68 -7.76 -5.85
CA SER A 84 4.12 -7.48 -7.21
C SER A 84 5.64 -7.51 -7.40
N GLY A 85 6.37 -6.88 -6.51
CA GLY A 85 7.83 -6.73 -6.61
C GLY A 85 8.31 -5.94 -7.84
N GLY A 86 7.41 -5.58 -8.76
CA GLY A 86 7.70 -4.95 -10.04
C GLY A 86 7.16 -5.77 -11.22
N LEU A 87 7.75 -5.60 -12.41
CA LEU A 87 7.32 -6.30 -13.62
C LEU A 87 8.12 -7.59 -13.83
N GLY A 88 7.44 -8.63 -14.35
CA GLY A 88 8.09 -9.85 -14.86
C GLY A 88 8.35 -10.95 -13.83
N PHE A 89 7.84 -10.83 -12.60
CA PHE A 89 7.90 -11.89 -11.60
C PHE A 89 6.79 -12.94 -11.81
N GLY A 90 7.13 -14.23 -11.62
CA GLY A 90 6.19 -15.32 -11.76
C GLY A 90 5.23 -15.48 -10.57
N ASP A 91 4.11 -16.17 -10.78
CA ASP A 91 3.07 -16.37 -9.76
C ASP A 91 3.62 -16.91 -8.44
N GLU A 92 4.40 -18.00 -8.51
CA GLU A 92 4.93 -18.68 -7.33
C GLU A 92 5.93 -17.80 -6.55
N GLU A 93 6.78 -17.05 -7.28
CA GLU A 93 7.74 -16.13 -6.70
C GLU A 93 7.04 -14.99 -5.95
N ARG A 94 5.92 -14.51 -6.49
CA ARG A 94 5.09 -13.44 -5.89
C ARG A 94 4.32 -13.91 -4.67
N ILE A 95 3.90 -15.18 -4.62
CA ILE A 95 3.10 -15.76 -3.52
C ILE A 95 3.98 -16.26 -2.37
N LEU A 96 5.15 -16.82 -2.65
CA LEU A 96 6.01 -17.49 -1.67
C LEU A 96 6.31 -16.65 -0.40
N PRO A 97 6.72 -15.38 -0.50
CA PRO A 97 7.01 -14.59 0.71
C PRO A 97 5.80 -14.45 1.63
N HIS A 98 4.59 -14.37 1.07
CA HIS A 98 3.36 -14.23 1.86
C HIS A 98 3.02 -15.52 2.61
N THR A 99 3.14 -16.67 1.96
CA THR A 99 2.81 -17.96 2.59
C THR A 99 3.81 -18.36 3.68
N VAL A 100 5.07 -17.94 3.54
CA VAL A 100 6.12 -18.20 4.55
C VAL A 100 6.04 -17.22 5.71
N LEU A 101 5.99 -15.92 5.44
CA LEU A 101 6.09 -14.88 6.48
C LEU A 101 4.76 -14.50 7.13
N LYS A 102 3.64 -14.78 6.46
CA LYS A 102 2.27 -14.52 6.94
C LYS A 102 2.12 -13.11 7.51
N PRO A 103 2.30 -12.06 6.68
CA PRO A 103 2.12 -10.69 7.12
C PRO A 103 0.67 -10.43 7.55
N ASP A 104 0.40 -9.30 8.21
CA ASP A 104 -0.96 -8.90 8.56
C ASP A 104 -1.80 -8.65 7.31
N MET A 105 -1.21 -8.01 6.31
CA MET A 105 -1.82 -7.68 5.02
C MET A 105 -0.88 -7.99 3.86
N GLY A 106 -1.47 -8.16 2.69
CA GLY A 106 -0.72 -8.26 1.44
C GLY A 106 -1.47 -7.57 0.31
N THR A 107 -0.76 -6.95 -0.63
CA THR A 107 -1.43 -6.29 -1.75
C THR A 107 -2.07 -7.30 -2.69
N PHE A 108 -3.13 -6.86 -3.35
CA PHE A 108 -3.92 -7.64 -4.28
C PHE A 108 -4.32 -6.73 -5.44
N ASP A 109 -3.44 -6.62 -6.43
CA ASP A 109 -3.67 -5.80 -7.61
C ASP A 109 -4.76 -6.43 -8.49
N ALA A 110 -5.96 -5.82 -8.53
CA ALA A 110 -7.18 -6.51 -8.96
C ALA A 110 -7.35 -6.68 -10.48
N GLY A 111 -6.26 -6.59 -11.26
CA GLY A 111 -6.27 -6.81 -12.71
C GLY A 111 -4.97 -6.41 -13.39
N SER A 112 -4.78 -6.91 -14.61
CA SER A 112 -3.66 -6.53 -15.47
C SER A 112 -3.88 -5.16 -16.09
N MET A 113 -2.80 -4.41 -16.28
CA MET A 113 -2.86 -3.08 -16.89
C MET A 113 -1.58 -2.75 -17.66
N ASN A 114 -1.65 -1.78 -18.56
CA ASN A 114 -0.44 -1.15 -19.05
C ASN A 114 0.22 -0.39 -17.89
N PHE A 115 1.53 -0.51 -17.76
CA PHE A 115 2.27 0.11 -16.66
C PHE A 115 3.55 0.72 -17.20
N TYR A 116 3.59 2.04 -17.32
CA TYR A 116 4.68 2.77 -17.98
C TYR A 116 4.97 2.23 -19.39
N LYS A 117 6.09 1.52 -19.57
CA LYS A 117 6.53 0.96 -20.87
C LYS A 117 6.30 -0.56 -20.97
N GLY A 118 5.62 -1.15 -19.98
CA GLY A 118 5.38 -2.59 -19.92
C GLY A 118 3.93 -2.92 -19.62
N VAL A 119 3.70 -4.17 -19.29
CA VAL A 119 2.42 -4.69 -18.81
C VAL A 119 2.63 -5.21 -17.40
N PHE A 120 1.79 -4.75 -16.48
CA PHE A 120 1.68 -5.31 -15.15
C PHE A 120 0.65 -6.42 -15.17
N GLU A 121 1.13 -7.65 -15.13
CA GLU A 121 0.28 -8.84 -15.27
C GLU A 121 -0.30 -9.26 -13.92
N ASN A 122 -1.62 -9.32 -13.86
CA ASN A 122 -2.40 -9.89 -12.77
C ASN A 122 -3.55 -10.68 -13.41
N SER A 123 -3.21 -11.85 -13.95
CA SER A 123 -4.18 -12.70 -14.65
C SER A 123 -5.27 -13.20 -13.70
N PRO A 124 -6.49 -13.51 -14.20
CA PRO A 124 -7.55 -14.11 -13.37
C PRO A 124 -7.06 -15.35 -12.60
N THR A 125 -6.27 -16.21 -13.24
CA THR A 125 -5.72 -17.42 -12.61
C THR A 125 -4.75 -17.08 -11.47
N PHE A 126 -3.89 -16.09 -11.66
CA PHE A 126 -3.00 -15.60 -10.60
C PHE A 126 -3.80 -15.05 -9.41
N LEU A 127 -4.82 -14.23 -9.68
CA LEU A 127 -5.66 -13.63 -8.63
C LEU A 127 -6.41 -14.68 -7.81
N GLU A 128 -6.90 -15.75 -8.46
CA GLU A 128 -7.51 -16.88 -7.77
C GLU A 128 -6.52 -17.63 -6.87
N LYS A 129 -5.29 -17.87 -7.36
CA LYS A 129 -4.21 -18.49 -6.57
C LYS A 129 -3.84 -17.61 -5.36
N LEU A 130 -3.62 -16.32 -5.59
CA LEU A 130 -3.25 -15.36 -4.55
C LEU A 130 -4.35 -15.25 -3.49
N GLY A 131 -5.63 -15.16 -3.91
CA GLY A 131 -6.77 -15.10 -3.00
C GLY A 131 -6.87 -16.34 -2.12
N LYS A 132 -6.71 -17.54 -2.68
CA LYS A 132 -6.64 -18.79 -1.91
C LYS A 132 -5.50 -18.78 -0.90
N ALA A 133 -4.29 -18.42 -1.35
CA ALA A 133 -3.11 -18.35 -0.48
C ALA A 133 -3.33 -17.39 0.69
N TYR A 134 -3.96 -16.25 0.46
CA TYR A 134 -4.26 -15.28 1.53
C TYR A 134 -5.29 -15.80 2.52
N ILE A 135 -6.38 -16.41 2.05
CA ILE A 135 -7.40 -17.02 2.91
C ILE A 135 -6.80 -18.13 3.77
N GLU A 136 -6.04 -19.05 3.18
CA GLU A 136 -5.42 -20.19 3.88
C GLU A 136 -4.40 -19.76 4.94
N ASN A 137 -3.74 -18.62 4.75
CA ASN A 137 -2.72 -18.10 5.66
C ASN A 137 -3.21 -16.97 6.59
N GLY A 138 -4.49 -16.58 6.50
CA GLY A 138 -5.08 -15.54 7.34
C GLY A 138 -4.55 -14.14 7.06
N ILE A 139 -4.17 -13.88 5.80
CA ILE A 139 -3.64 -12.60 5.34
C ILE A 139 -4.79 -11.74 4.82
N LYS A 140 -4.88 -10.50 5.28
CA LYS A 140 -5.89 -9.55 4.79
C LYS A 140 -5.45 -8.96 3.44
N PRO A 141 -6.24 -9.12 2.35
CA PRO A 141 -5.95 -8.43 1.10
C PRO A 141 -6.13 -6.91 1.24
N GLU A 142 -5.14 -6.13 0.78
CA GLU A 142 -5.33 -4.74 0.36
C GLU A 142 -5.57 -4.75 -1.15
N VAL A 143 -6.79 -4.49 -1.57
CA VAL A 143 -7.18 -4.59 -2.97
C VAL A 143 -6.82 -3.30 -3.70
N GLU A 144 -5.70 -3.33 -4.43
CA GLU A 144 -5.23 -2.19 -5.21
C GLU A 144 -6.04 -2.07 -6.51
N VAL A 145 -6.57 -0.86 -6.75
CA VAL A 145 -7.37 -0.55 -7.93
C VAL A 145 -6.84 0.69 -8.63
N PHE A 146 -6.54 0.55 -9.91
CA PHE A 146 -6.03 1.59 -10.79
C PHE A 146 -7.10 2.11 -11.73
N ASP A 147 -8.21 1.39 -11.86
CA ASP A 147 -9.38 1.74 -12.65
C ASP A 147 -10.67 1.05 -12.16
N ALA A 148 -11.81 1.45 -12.73
CA ALA A 148 -13.12 0.92 -12.34
C ALA A 148 -13.34 -0.56 -12.75
N GLY A 149 -12.64 -1.07 -13.77
CA GLY A 149 -12.69 -2.48 -14.17
C GLY A 149 -12.11 -3.37 -13.08
N MET A 150 -11.07 -2.91 -12.38
CA MET A 150 -10.48 -3.63 -11.24
C MET A 150 -11.44 -3.72 -10.05
N VAL A 151 -12.26 -2.68 -9.79
CA VAL A 151 -13.33 -2.76 -8.79
C VAL A 151 -14.35 -3.83 -9.17
N TRP A 152 -14.70 -3.93 -10.46
CA TRP A 152 -15.58 -4.97 -10.96
C TRP A 152 -14.98 -6.38 -10.77
N ASN A 153 -13.69 -6.54 -11.07
CA ASN A 153 -12.96 -7.80 -10.83
C ASN A 153 -13.00 -8.21 -9.35
N ALA A 154 -12.73 -7.25 -8.44
CA ALA A 154 -12.77 -7.48 -7.00
C ALA A 154 -14.16 -7.96 -6.53
N LYS A 155 -15.24 -7.34 -7.03
CA LYS A 155 -16.61 -7.78 -6.74
C LYS A 155 -16.89 -9.21 -7.21
N ARG A 156 -16.37 -9.59 -8.38
CA ARG A 156 -16.49 -10.95 -8.91
C ARG A 156 -15.71 -11.94 -8.04
N LEU A 157 -14.46 -11.62 -7.71
CA LEU A 157 -13.62 -12.45 -6.84
C LEU A 157 -14.21 -12.62 -5.44
N LEU A 158 -14.87 -11.59 -4.90
CA LEU A 158 -15.62 -11.66 -3.65
C LEU A 158 -16.81 -12.65 -3.77
N LYS A 159 -17.59 -12.55 -4.86
CA LYS A 159 -18.72 -13.45 -5.13
C LYS A 159 -18.26 -14.89 -5.30
N ASP A 160 -17.12 -15.11 -5.96
CA ASP A 160 -16.56 -16.43 -6.26
C ASP A 160 -15.75 -17.02 -5.07
N GLY A 161 -15.62 -16.27 -3.95
CA GLY A 161 -15.02 -16.75 -2.71
C GLY A 161 -13.49 -16.65 -2.65
N PHE A 162 -12.85 -15.92 -3.56
CA PHE A 162 -11.41 -15.64 -3.54
C PHE A 162 -11.02 -14.38 -2.76
N LEU A 163 -11.99 -13.54 -2.42
CA LEU A 163 -11.87 -12.43 -1.48
C LEU A 163 -12.94 -12.57 -0.38
N GLN A 164 -12.72 -11.93 0.75
CA GLN A 164 -13.64 -11.92 1.89
C GLN A 164 -14.01 -10.49 2.29
N ALA A 165 -15.29 -10.28 2.60
CA ALA A 165 -15.76 -9.00 3.14
C ALA A 165 -15.41 -8.85 4.65
N PRO A 166 -15.23 -7.62 5.14
CA PRO A 166 -15.19 -6.36 4.40
C PRO A 166 -13.89 -6.23 3.60
N ILE A 167 -13.96 -5.65 2.40
CA ILE A 167 -12.77 -5.40 1.58
C ILE A 167 -12.15 -4.06 2.00
N HIS A 168 -10.81 -4.02 2.02
CA HIS A 168 -10.05 -2.77 2.07
C HIS A 168 -9.50 -2.48 0.67
N PHE A 169 -9.90 -1.33 0.08
CA PHE A 169 -9.40 -0.89 -1.22
C PHE A 169 -8.29 0.14 -1.08
N GLN A 170 -7.28 0.05 -1.93
CA GLN A 170 -6.29 1.09 -2.15
C GLN A 170 -6.52 1.70 -3.54
N CYS A 171 -6.95 2.97 -3.59
CA CYS A 171 -7.09 3.71 -4.84
C CYS A 171 -5.72 4.23 -5.30
N CYS A 172 -5.18 3.65 -6.37
CA CYS A 172 -3.87 4.01 -6.93
C CYS A 172 -4.07 5.03 -8.06
N MET A 173 -4.05 6.33 -7.71
CA MET A 173 -4.43 7.39 -8.63
C MET A 173 -3.24 7.98 -9.38
N HIS A 174 -3.45 8.32 -10.66
CA HIS A 174 -2.43 8.94 -11.53
C HIS A 174 -1.20 8.08 -11.81
N VAL A 175 -1.33 6.78 -11.66
CA VAL A 175 -0.32 5.83 -12.12
C VAL A 175 -0.45 5.68 -13.63
N HIS A 176 0.68 5.71 -14.35
CA HIS A 176 0.67 5.66 -15.81
C HIS A 176 0.12 4.33 -16.35
N GLY A 177 -1.00 4.39 -17.03
CA GLY A 177 -1.78 3.24 -17.50
C GLY A 177 -3.10 3.02 -16.74
N GLY A 178 -3.27 3.65 -15.57
CA GLY A 178 -4.51 3.68 -14.80
C GLY A 178 -5.30 4.98 -14.98
N MET A 179 -6.24 5.25 -14.06
CA MET A 179 -7.05 6.46 -14.07
C MET A 179 -6.25 7.69 -13.66
N GLU A 180 -6.54 8.81 -14.30
CA GLU A 180 -6.01 10.12 -13.94
C GLU A 180 -6.41 10.49 -12.50
N GLY A 181 -5.47 11.08 -11.74
CA GLY A 181 -5.67 11.50 -10.36
C GLY A 181 -6.51 12.77 -10.23
N THR A 182 -7.79 12.68 -10.56
CA THR A 182 -8.75 13.79 -10.42
C THR A 182 -9.75 13.49 -9.31
N PRO A 183 -10.31 14.53 -8.65
CA PRO A 183 -11.39 14.35 -7.68
C PRO A 183 -12.56 13.53 -8.24
N ARG A 184 -12.95 13.79 -9.49
CA ARG A 184 -14.05 13.08 -10.14
C ARG A 184 -13.79 11.58 -10.28
N ASN A 185 -12.59 11.20 -10.67
CA ASN A 185 -12.21 9.81 -10.82
C ASN A 185 -12.14 9.08 -9.48
N LEU A 186 -11.64 9.74 -8.43
CA LEU A 186 -11.63 9.16 -7.08
C LEU A 186 -13.06 8.93 -6.58
N VAL A 187 -13.96 9.90 -6.72
CA VAL A 187 -15.38 9.75 -6.37
C VAL A 187 -16.00 8.58 -7.12
N HIS A 188 -15.76 8.46 -8.43
CA HIS A 188 -16.28 7.38 -9.26
C HIS A 188 -15.82 5.98 -8.78
N LEU A 189 -14.55 5.85 -8.37
CA LEU A 189 -14.05 4.58 -7.81
C LEU A 189 -14.76 4.27 -6.48
N VAL A 190 -14.78 5.22 -5.57
CA VAL A 190 -15.34 5.03 -4.21
C VAL A 190 -16.83 4.71 -4.27
N ASP A 191 -17.61 5.39 -5.10
CA ASP A 191 -19.03 5.12 -5.30
C ASP A 191 -19.30 3.72 -5.89
N SER A 192 -18.28 3.10 -6.48
CA SER A 192 -18.36 1.77 -7.06
C SER A 192 -18.06 0.65 -6.07
N PHE A 193 -17.58 0.93 -4.86
CA PHE A 193 -17.20 -0.11 -3.88
C PHE A 193 -18.40 -0.86 -3.32
N PRO A 194 -18.23 -2.13 -2.93
CA PRO A 194 -19.23 -2.85 -2.15
C PRO A 194 -19.50 -2.14 -0.81
N GLU A 195 -20.72 -2.28 -0.28
CA GLU A 195 -21.06 -1.76 1.04
C GLU A 195 -20.09 -2.28 2.13
N LYS A 196 -19.85 -1.45 3.14
CA LYS A 196 -18.96 -1.71 4.29
C LYS A 196 -17.47 -1.86 3.92
N SER A 197 -17.08 -1.53 2.69
CA SER A 197 -15.66 -1.45 2.35
C SER A 197 -14.99 -0.29 3.06
N THR A 198 -13.75 -0.48 3.50
CA THR A 198 -12.84 0.61 3.87
C THR A 198 -11.94 0.91 2.67
N TRP A 199 -11.35 2.09 2.64
CA TRP A 199 -10.49 2.45 1.53
C TRP A 199 -9.44 3.48 1.90
N SER A 200 -8.33 3.44 1.20
CA SER A 200 -7.26 4.43 1.22
C SER A 200 -6.97 4.94 -0.20
N ALA A 201 -6.27 6.05 -0.31
CA ALA A 201 -5.85 6.56 -1.59
C ALA A 201 -4.47 7.22 -1.52
N PHE A 202 -3.76 7.16 -2.65
CA PHE A 202 -2.65 8.04 -2.97
C PHE A 202 -2.81 8.60 -4.39
N GLY A 203 -2.13 9.69 -4.66
CA GLY A 203 -1.98 10.24 -6.00
C GLY A 203 -0.50 10.38 -6.33
N CYS A 204 -0.08 9.95 -7.52
CA CYS A 204 1.30 10.14 -7.97
C CYS A 204 1.57 11.58 -8.42
N GLY A 205 2.78 12.06 -8.14
CA GLY A 205 3.29 13.33 -8.64
C GLY A 205 2.41 14.53 -8.28
N PRO A 206 2.00 15.36 -9.27
CA PRO A 206 1.29 16.62 -9.01
C PRO A 206 -0.12 16.44 -8.42
N THR A 207 -0.66 15.23 -8.44
CA THR A 207 -2.01 14.95 -7.93
C THR A 207 -2.02 14.53 -6.46
N ALA A 208 -0.86 14.30 -5.84
CA ALA A 208 -0.72 13.80 -4.48
C ALA A 208 -1.55 14.59 -3.46
N ASP A 209 -1.38 15.91 -3.43
CA ASP A 209 -2.05 16.77 -2.45
C ASP A 209 -3.57 16.83 -2.66
N VAL A 210 -4.01 16.82 -3.91
CA VAL A 210 -5.44 16.85 -4.25
C VAL A 210 -6.11 15.55 -3.82
N ILE A 211 -5.53 14.40 -4.16
CA ILE A 211 -6.07 13.08 -3.80
C ILE A 211 -6.03 12.89 -2.28
N MET A 212 -4.96 13.30 -1.60
CA MET A 212 -4.85 13.29 -0.14
C MET A 212 -5.97 14.09 0.52
N ALA A 213 -6.22 15.32 0.09
CA ALA A 213 -7.28 16.17 0.63
C ALA A 213 -8.67 15.58 0.38
N MET A 214 -8.91 15.02 -0.80
CA MET A 214 -10.17 14.35 -1.13
C MET A 214 -10.38 13.10 -0.26
N ALA A 215 -9.39 12.22 -0.14
CA ALA A 215 -9.49 11.04 0.73
C ALA A 215 -9.76 11.45 2.17
N MET A 216 -9.05 12.47 2.68
CA MET A 216 -9.24 13.00 4.02
C MET A 216 -10.69 13.43 4.28
N THR A 217 -11.29 14.15 3.36
CA THR A 217 -12.64 14.72 3.50
C THR A 217 -13.77 13.75 3.20
N MET A 218 -13.52 12.76 2.33
CA MET A 218 -14.50 11.73 1.96
C MET A 218 -14.55 10.54 2.93
N GLY A 219 -13.72 10.51 3.98
CA GLY A 219 -13.68 9.43 4.96
C GLY A 219 -12.73 8.28 4.63
N GLY A 220 -11.96 8.38 3.54
CA GLY A 220 -10.92 7.43 3.19
C GLY A 220 -9.67 7.57 4.04
N HIS A 221 -8.80 6.58 4.01
CA HIS A 221 -7.48 6.59 4.64
C HIS A 221 -6.41 7.06 3.63
N ILE A 222 -5.18 7.23 4.08
CA ILE A 222 -4.14 7.84 3.25
C ILE A 222 -2.90 6.96 3.23
N ARG A 223 -2.36 6.77 2.02
CA ARG A 223 -1.04 6.20 1.78
C ARG A 223 -0.11 7.31 1.26
N VAL A 224 1.13 7.34 1.79
CA VAL A 224 2.20 8.27 1.40
C VAL A 224 3.56 7.61 1.47
N GLY A 225 4.55 8.15 0.77
CA GLY A 225 5.95 7.74 0.84
C GLY A 225 6.68 7.89 -0.49
N MET A 226 7.99 7.59 -0.45
CA MET A 226 8.89 7.74 -1.60
C MET A 226 8.59 6.75 -2.74
N GLU A 227 7.82 5.71 -2.47
CA GLU A 227 7.29 4.83 -3.52
C GLU A 227 6.42 5.60 -4.50
N ASP A 228 5.52 6.44 -3.98
CA ASP A 228 4.48 7.12 -4.74
C ASP A 228 4.90 8.54 -5.16
N ASN A 229 5.69 9.21 -4.33
CA ASN A 229 6.19 10.56 -4.55
C ASN A 229 7.55 10.78 -3.88
N VAL A 230 8.48 11.39 -4.60
CA VAL A 230 9.79 11.78 -4.04
C VAL A 230 9.84 13.26 -3.61
N TYR A 231 8.83 14.04 -3.95
CA TYR A 231 8.75 15.47 -3.63
C TYR A 231 7.69 15.75 -2.57
N LEU A 232 8.06 16.48 -1.51
CA LEU A 232 7.13 17.03 -0.52
C LEU A 232 6.26 18.15 -1.10
N SER A 233 6.85 18.94 -2.00
CA SER A 233 6.22 19.99 -2.77
C SER A 233 7.04 20.23 -4.04
N LYS A 234 6.53 21.04 -4.97
CA LYS A 234 7.22 21.32 -6.23
C LYS A 234 8.67 21.76 -6.01
N GLY A 235 9.63 20.93 -6.45
CA GLY A 235 11.06 21.19 -6.39
C GLY A 235 11.72 20.92 -5.03
N VAL A 236 10.98 20.42 -4.04
CA VAL A 236 11.51 20.08 -2.69
C VAL A 236 11.45 18.56 -2.51
N LEU A 237 12.60 17.92 -2.63
CA LEU A 237 12.73 16.47 -2.37
C LEU A 237 12.48 16.18 -0.88
N ALA A 238 11.85 15.04 -0.61
CA ALA A 238 11.86 14.47 0.73
C ALA A 238 13.21 13.81 0.99
N GLU A 239 13.77 14.03 2.19
CA GLU A 239 14.95 13.32 2.67
C GLU A 239 14.58 12.04 3.39
N HIS A 240 13.38 12.01 4.01
CA HIS A 240 12.84 10.87 4.77
C HIS A 240 11.35 10.68 4.53
N ASN A 241 10.88 9.44 4.63
CA ASN A 241 9.47 9.11 4.46
C ASN A 241 8.57 9.69 5.56
N TYR A 242 9.08 9.84 6.80
CA TYR A 242 8.29 10.44 7.88
C TYR A 242 7.79 11.85 7.55
N GLN A 243 8.50 12.61 6.70
CA GLN A 243 8.09 13.98 6.31
C GLN A 243 6.74 13.98 5.56
N PHE A 244 6.46 12.94 4.78
CA PHE A 244 5.13 12.76 4.17
C PHE A 244 4.07 12.45 5.23
N VAL A 245 4.39 11.62 6.23
CA VAL A 245 3.49 11.31 7.34
C VAL A 245 3.17 12.56 8.15
N GLU A 246 4.16 13.39 8.49
CA GLU A 246 3.96 14.68 9.15
C GLU A 246 3.02 15.61 8.35
N LYS A 247 3.17 15.62 7.02
CA LYS A 247 2.28 16.40 6.15
C LYS A 247 0.83 15.93 6.26
N VAL A 248 0.59 14.61 6.30
CA VAL A 248 -0.73 14.02 6.52
C VAL A 248 -1.28 14.39 7.91
N VAL A 249 -0.46 14.28 8.96
CA VAL A 249 -0.86 14.63 10.34
C VAL A 249 -1.29 16.10 10.44
N LYS A 250 -0.50 17.02 9.88
CA LYS A 250 -0.83 18.46 9.84
C LYS A 250 -2.15 18.71 9.09
N LEU A 251 -2.39 17.99 7.99
CA LEU A 251 -3.66 18.11 7.26
C LEU A 251 -4.83 17.54 8.07
N ALA A 252 -4.63 16.42 8.77
CA ALA A 252 -5.64 15.82 9.65
C ALA A 252 -6.04 16.76 10.81
N GLU A 253 -5.09 17.51 11.37
CA GLU A 253 -5.36 18.55 12.37
C GLU A 253 -6.28 19.64 11.82
N VAL A 254 -6.03 20.12 10.59
CA VAL A 254 -6.87 21.13 9.92
C VAL A 254 -8.32 20.63 9.78
N PHE A 255 -8.50 19.36 9.41
CA PHE A 255 -9.81 18.74 9.26
C PHE A 255 -10.37 18.17 10.57
N LYS A 256 -9.66 18.32 11.67
CA LYS A 256 -10.05 17.78 12.99
C LYS A 256 -10.34 16.28 12.96
N ARG A 257 -9.61 15.55 12.15
CA ARG A 257 -9.72 14.10 12.01
C ARG A 257 -8.61 13.42 12.82
N PRO A 258 -8.94 12.71 13.91
CA PRO A 258 -7.94 12.07 14.76
C PRO A 258 -7.24 10.93 14.00
N ILE A 259 -5.95 10.73 14.29
CA ILE A 259 -5.16 9.61 13.75
C ILE A 259 -5.50 8.35 14.56
N ALA A 260 -5.66 7.22 13.87
CA ALA A 260 -5.82 5.91 14.50
C ALA A 260 -4.48 5.43 15.07
N ASN A 261 -4.49 4.88 16.28
CA ASN A 261 -3.37 4.04 16.72
C ASN A 261 -3.46 2.65 16.06
N VAL A 262 -2.46 1.81 16.27
CA VAL A 262 -2.38 0.50 15.60
C VAL A 262 -3.57 -0.40 15.95
N ASP A 263 -4.01 -0.44 17.21
CA ASP A 263 -5.14 -1.28 17.62
C ASP A 263 -6.45 -0.80 16.97
N GLU A 264 -6.64 0.51 16.88
CA GLU A 264 -7.79 1.12 16.18
C GLU A 264 -7.72 0.87 14.66
N ALA A 265 -6.52 0.97 14.06
CA ALA A 265 -6.32 0.64 12.66
C ALA A 265 -6.64 -0.85 12.37
N ARG A 266 -6.23 -1.76 13.25
CA ARG A 266 -6.59 -3.19 13.14
C ARG A 266 -8.10 -3.41 13.20
N GLN A 267 -8.82 -2.71 14.09
CA GLN A 267 -10.27 -2.79 14.17
C GLN A 267 -10.95 -2.28 12.89
N ILE A 268 -10.53 -1.11 12.41
CA ILE A 268 -11.06 -0.51 11.16
C ILE A 268 -10.84 -1.46 9.97
N LEU A 269 -9.64 -2.04 9.86
CA LEU A 269 -9.27 -2.96 8.79
C LEU A 269 -9.83 -4.39 8.99
N SER A 270 -10.53 -4.65 10.09
CA SER A 270 -11.02 -5.99 10.45
C SER A 270 -9.90 -7.04 10.53
N LEU A 271 -8.75 -6.62 11.01
CA LEU A 271 -7.63 -7.50 11.33
C LEU A 271 -7.81 -8.15 12.73
N PRO A 272 -7.32 -9.37 12.94
CA PRO A 272 -7.33 -9.97 14.28
C PRO A 272 -6.53 -9.10 15.27
N PRO A 273 -6.89 -9.12 16.57
CA PRO A 273 -6.06 -8.51 17.60
C PRO A 273 -4.62 -9.04 17.55
N ARG A 274 -3.67 -8.21 17.96
CA ARG A 274 -2.27 -8.65 18.05
C ARG A 274 -2.14 -9.89 18.94
N LYS A 275 -1.37 -10.86 18.47
CA LYS A 275 -0.90 -11.94 19.36
C LYS A 275 0.10 -11.32 20.33
N LYS A 276 -0.24 -11.35 21.63
CA LYS A 276 0.66 -10.91 22.71
C LYS A 276 1.86 -11.85 22.81
#